data_8c140ee660582f6a4e743c1451092b06
#
_entry.id   8c140ee660582f6a4e743c1451092b06
#
_cell.length_a   1.000
_cell.length_b   1.000
_cell.length_c   1.000
_cell.angle_alpha   90.00
_cell.angle_beta   90.00
_cell.angle_gamma   90.00
#
_symmetry.space_group_name_H-M   'P 1'
#
loop_
_entity.id
_entity.type
_entity.pdbx_description
1 polymer ?
#
loop_
_entity_poly.entity_id
_entity_poly.type
_entity_poly.pdbx_seq_one_letter_code
_entity_poly.pdbx_strand_id
1 'polypeptide(L)'
;MSKAILSVWIDNGAGCQSKLTDMDDAQISAALASEDPATGFRAVLALRRLAERVEANQVAAARIQGWSWQQIGDALGITRQSVHAKYGK
;
A
#
# COMPACT_ATOMS: atom_id res chain seq x y z
N MET A 1 19.90 2.25 -0.64
CA MET A 1 19.39 1.64 -1.31
C MET A 1 17.96 1.51 -1.24
N SER A 2 17.40 0.99 -0.28
CA SER A 2 16.03 0.95 -0.28
C SER A 2 15.42 2.30 -0.37
N LYS A 3 16.12 3.26 0.15
CA LYS A 3 15.73 4.56 0.07
C LYS A 3 15.56 5.00 -1.33
N ALA A 4 16.43 4.61 -2.18
CA ALA A 4 16.34 5.01 -3.54
C ALA A 4 15.12 4.40 -4.20
N ILE A 5 14.80 3.20 -3.86
CA ILE A 5 13.66 2.56 -4.43
C ILE A 5 12.39 3.24 -4.00
N LEU A 6 12.31 3.57 -2.75
CA LEU A 6 11.16 4.26 -2.27
C LEU A 6 11.01 5.59 -2.95
N SER A 7 12.10 6.27 -3.16
CA SER A 7 12.05 7.54 -3.80
C SER A 7 11.48 7.45 -5.16
N VAL A 8 11.87 6.43 -5.86
CA VAL A 8 11.46 6.30 -7.21
C VAL A 8 9.96 6.32 -7.38
N TRP A 9 9.26 5.51 -6.68
CA TRP A 9 7.87 5.53 -6.93
C TRP A 9 7.08 6.48 -6.06
N ILE A 10 7.70 7.07 -5.14
CA ILE A 10 7.05 8.13 -4.44
C ILE A 10 7.19 9.37 -5.28
N ASP A 11 8.36 9.59 -5.84
CA ASP A 11 8.59 10.75 -6.61
C ASP A 11 7.79 10.80 -7.86
N ASN A 12 7.50 9.71 -8.43
CA ASN A 12 6.76 9.73 -9.60
C ASN A 12 5.49 10.45 -9.45
N GLY A 13 4.98 10.41 -8.34
CA GLY A 13 3.83 11.13 -8.17
C GLY A 13 3.96 11.95 -6.98
N ALA A 14 5.13 12.34 -6.74
CA ALA A 14 5.47 12.96 -5.53
C ALA A 14 4.50 13.96 -5.04
N GLY A 15 4.22 14.89 -5.81
CA GLY A 15 3.34 15.89 -5.33
C GLY A 15 1.99 15.38 -5.00
N CYS A 16 1.58 14.41 -5.70
CA CYS A 16 0.27 13.89 -5.51
C CYS A 16 0.18 12.98 -4.36
N GLN A 17 1.27 12.29 -4.12
CA GLN A 17 1.26 11.35 -3.08
C GLN A 17 1.00 11.95 -1.78
N SER A 18 1.61 13.01 -1.49
CA SER A 18 1.48 13.59 -0.19
C SER A 18 0.04 14.01 0.05
N LYS A 19 -0.64 14.39 -0.99
CA LYS A 19 -1.99 14.80 -0.80
C LYS A 19 -2.89 13.63 -0.54
N LEU A 20 -2.61 12.55 -1.16
CA LEU A 20 -3.45 11.39 -1.01
C LEU A 20 -3.43 10.83 0.37
N THR A 21 -2.28 10.86 1.00
CA THR A 21 -2.18 10.26 2.30
C THR A 21 -2.22 11.27 3.41
N ASP A 22 -2.01 12.52 3.07
CA ASP A 22 -1.95 13.58 4.07
C ASP A 22 -0.81 13.38 5.04
N MET A 23 0.05 12.40 4.81
CA MET A 23 1.18 12.15 5.69
C MET A 23 2.30 11.54 4.90
N ASP A 24 3.52 11.98 5.15
CA ASP A 24 4.67 11.35 4.52
C ASP A 24 5.23 10.30 5.46
N ASP A 25 6.28 9.62 5.05
CA ASP A 25 6.85 8.54 5.84
C ASP A 25 7.27 8.98 7.23
N ALA A 26 7.86 10.15 7.31
CA ALA A 26 8.32 10.63 8.60
C ALA A 26 7.14 10.92 9.52
N GLN A 27 6.09 11.48 8.96
CA GLN A 27 4.91 11.77 9.74
C GLN A 27 4.23 10.50 10.22
N ILE A 28 4.19 9.49 9.36
CA ILE A 28 3.59 8.22 9.74
C ILE A 28 4.40 7.58 10.86
N SER A 29 5.73 7.58 10.72
CA SER A 29 6.58 7.00 11.75
C SER A 29 6.40 7.70 13.08
N ALA A 30 6.36 9.01 13.06
CA ALA A 30 6.19 9.77 14.28
C ALA A 30 4.83 9.48 14.88
N ALA A 31 3.81 9.39 14.06
CA ALA A 31 2.47 9.13 14.57
C ALA A 31 2.35 7.75 15.17
N LEU A 32 3.04 6.77 14.60
CA LEU A 32 3.02 5.42 15.14
C LEU A 32 3.70 5.34 16.49
N ALA A 33 4.64 6.23 16.74
CA ALA A 33 5.33 6.26 18.02
C ALA A 33 4.57 7.11 19.03
N SER A 34 3.54 7.79 18.61
CA SER A 34 2.79 8.66 19.50
C SER A 34 1.93 7.87 20.45
N GLU A 35 1.77 8.38 21.65
CA GLU A 35 0.88 7.74 22.59
C GLU A 35 -0.53 8.29 22.49
N ASP A 36 -0.76 9.24 21.61
CA ASP A 36 -2.08 9.80 21.42
C ASP A 36 -2.88 8.92 20.46
N PRO A 37 -3.96 8.30 20.93
CA PRO A 37 -4.72 7.37 20.09
C PRO A 37 -5.25 8.00 18.81
N ALA A 38 -5.68 9.26 18.89
CA ALA A 38 -6.21 9.90 17.70
C ALA A 38 -5.16 10.02 16.63
N THR A 39 -3.94 10.38 17.02
CA THR A 39 -2.84 10.48 16.08
C THR A 39 -2.47 9.11 15.56
N GLY A 40 -2.43 8.13 16.45
CA GLY A 40 -2.09 6.76 16.06
C GLY A 40 -3.09 6.20 15.06
N PHE A 41 -4.37 6.42 15.29
CA PHE A 41 -5.39 5.91 14.38
C PHE A 41 -5.32 6.59 13.04
N ARG A 42 -4.97 7.85 13.02
CA ARG A 42 -4.83 8.55 11.76
C ARG A 42 -3.69 7.93 10.94
N ALA A 43 -2.61 7.57 11.61
CA ALA A 43 -1.50 6.91 10.95
C ALA A 43 -1.92 5.55 10.41
N VAL A 44 -2.70 4.81 11.16
CA VAL A 44 -3.18 3.51 10.72
C VAL A 44 -4.01 3.67 9.45
N LEU A 45 -4.87 4.67 9.42
CA LEU A 45 -5.70 4.89 8.25
C LEU A 45 -4.84 5.22 7.03
N ALA A 46 -3.84 6.07 7.23
CA ALA A 46 -2.95 6.43 6.13
C ALA A 46 -2.20 5.20 5.61
N LEU A 47 -1.75 4.36 6.52
CA LEU A 47 -1.04 3.15 6.13
C LEU A 47 -1.94 2.18 5.37
N ARG A 48 -3.17 2.06 5.80
CA ARG A 48 -4.10 1.17 5.11
C ARG A 48 -4.34 1.64 3.70
N ARG A 49 -4.52 2.93 3.51
CA ARG A 49 -4.77 3.47 2.19
C ARG A 49 -3.56 3.28 1.28
N LEU A 50 -2.38 3.47 1.83
CA LEU A 50 -1.17 3.28 1.06
C LEU A 50 -1.02 1.81 0.68
N ALA A 51 -1.24 0.93 1.64
CA ALA A 51 -1.12 -0.50 1.39
C ALA A 51 -2.09 -0.95 0.30
N GLU A 52 -3.31 -0.45 0.32
CA GLU A 52 -4.29 -0.83 -0.68
C GLU A 52 -3.90 -0.37 -2.07
N ARG A 53 -3.32 0.81 -2.15
CA ARG A 53 -2.89 1.30 -3.44
C ARG A 53 -1.73 0.48 -3.98
N VAL A 54 -0.78 0.17 -3.14
CA VAL A 54 0.35 -0.64 -3.53
C VAL A 54 -0.12 -2.04 -3.91
N GLU A 55 -1.04 -2.57 -3.13
CA GLU A 55 -1.57 -3.89 -3.40
C GLU A 55 -2.23 -3.95 -4.78
N ALA A 56 -3.04 -2.97 -5.10
CA ALA A 56 -3.70 -2.95 -6.39
C ALA A 56 -2.70 -2.91 -7.54
N ASN A 57 -1.65 -2.11 -7.36
CA ASN A 57 -0.62 -2.01 -8.39
C ASN A 57 0.14 -3.33 -8.54
N GLN A 58 0.42 -3.98 -7.43
CA GLN A 58 1.15 -5.24 -7.47
C GLN A 58 0.31 -6.35 -8.07
N VAL A 59 -0.97 -6.36 -7.77
CA VAL A 59 -1.87 -7.36 -8.34
C VAL A 59 -1.93 -7.17 -9.86
N ALA A 60 -2.02 -5.94 -10.32
CA ALA A 60 -2.06 -5.69 -11.75
C ALA A 60 -0.77 -6.17 -12.41
N ALA A 61 0.36 -5.90 -11.78
CA ALA A 61 1.64 -6.34 -12.33
C ALA A 61 1.73 -7.85 -12.36
N ALA A 62 1.27 -8.50 -11.32
CA ALA A 62 1.32 -9.95 -11.26
C ALA A 62 0.47 -10.57 -12.35
N ARG A 63 -0.70 -10.02 -12.58
CA ARG A 63 -1.57 -10.55 -13.63
C ARG A 63 -0.94 -10.39 -15.00
N ILE A 64 -0.28 -9.28 -15.22
CA ILE A 64 0.41 -9.07 -16.49
C ILE A 64 1.50 -10.10 -16.67
N GLN A 65 2.15 -10.49 -15.57
CA GLN A 65 3.22 -11.47 -15.62
C GLN A 65 2.71 -12.91 -15.64
N GLY A 66 1.41 -13.08 -15.62
CA GLY A 66 0.84 -14.41 -15.76
C GLY A 66 0.54 -15.13 -14.45
N TRP A 67 0.57 -14.42 -13.34
CA TRP A 67 0.25 -15.07 -12.07
C TRP A 67 -1.22 -15.46 -12.02
N SER A 68 -1.48 -16.59 -11.41
CA SER A 68 -2.85 -17.02 -11.21
C SER A 68 -3.42 -16.31 -9.99
N TRP A 69 -4.73 -16.31 -9.87
CA TRP A 69 -5.36 -15.73 -8.69
C TRP A 69 -4.96 -16.47 -7.44
N GLN A 70 -4.73 -17.79 -7.55
CA GLN A 70 -4.28 -18.58 -6.42
C GLN A 70 -2.90 -18.11 -5.94
N GLN A 71 -2.01 -17.87 -6.87
CA GLN A 71 -0.68 -17.43 -6.53
C GLN A 71 -0.70 -16.08 -5.86
N ILE A 72 -1.52 -15.18 -6.37
CA ILE A 72 -1.65 -13.85 -5.80
C ILE A 72 -2.23 -13.94 -4.39
N GLY A 73 -3.28 -14.73 -4.23
CA GLY A 73 -3.90 -14.89 -2.92
C GLY A 73 -2.92 -15.45 -1.91
N ASP A 74 -2.15 -16.45 -2.32
CA ASP A 74 -1.17 -17.05 -1.42
C ASP A 74 -0.13 -16.01 -1.00
N ALA A 75 0.32 -15.20 -1.93
CA ALA A 75 1.31 -14.19 -1.62
C ALA A 75 0.76 -13.12 -0.69
N LEU A 76 -0.50 -12.79 -0.84
CA LEU A 76 -1.13 -11.78 0.00
C LEU A 76 -1.65 -12.33 1.32
N GLY A 77 -1.68 -13.66 1.44
CA GLY A 77 -2.18 -14.26 2.66
C GLY A 77 -3.69 -14.28 2.75
N ILE A 78 -4.38 -14.25 1.62
CA ILE A 78 -5.83 -14.30 1.60
C ILE A 78 -6.27 -15.35 0.58
N THR A 79 -7.55 -15.64 0.55
CA THR A 79 -8.03 -16.71 -0.33
C THR A 79 -8.09 -16.24 -1.77
N ARG A 80 -8.02 -17.20 -2.67
CA ARG A 80 -8.17 -16.93 -4.08
C ARG A 80 -9.48 -16.20 -4.36
N GLN A 81 -10.53 -16.63 -3.69
CA GLN A 81 -11.82 -16.01 -3.88
C GLN A 81 -11.85 -14.56 -3.45
N SER A 82 -11.19 -14.25 -2.37
CA SER A 82 -11.14 -12.87 -1.89
C SER A 82 -10.44 -11.97 -2.88
N VAL A 83 -9.31 -12.44 -3.41
CA VAL A 83 -8.56 -11.65 -4.37
C VAL A 83 -9.36 -11.47 -5.64
N HIS A 84 -9.96 -12.55 -6.11
CA HIS A 84 -10.72 -12.51 -7.34
C HIS A 84 -11.92 -11.59 -7.21
N ALA A 85 -12.58 -11.62 -6.08
CA ALA A 85 -13.71 -10.76 -5.86
C ALA A 85 -13.32 -9.29 -5.87
N LYS A 86 -12.13 -9.01 -5.35
CA LYS A 86 -11.69 -7.64 -5.24
C LYS A 86 -11.11 -7.09 -6.54
N TYR A 87 -10.36 -7.91 -7.25
CA TYR A 87 -9.64 -7.45 -8.43
C TYR A 87 -9.99 -8.15 -9.73
N GLY A 88 -10.84 -9.12 -9.68
CA GLY A 88 -11.09 -9.96 -10.84
C GLY A 88 -12.08 -9.47 -11.84
N LYS A 89 -12.59 -8.28 -11.66
CA LYS A 89 -13.59 -7.80 -12.62
C LYS A 89 -13.06 -7.28 -13.91
#